data_6869fe956e39b60404b340395e6a672c
#
_entry.id   6869fe956e39b60404b340395e6a672c
#
_cell.length_a   1.000
_cell.length_b   1.000
_cell.length_c   1.000
_cell.angle_alpha   90.00
_cell.angle_beta   90.00
_cell.angle_gamma   90.00
#
_symmetry.space_group_name_H-M   'P 1'
#
loop_
_entity.id
_entity.type
_entity.pdbx_description
1 polymer ?
#
loop_
_entity_poly.entity_id
_entity_poly.type
_entity_poly.pdbx_seq_one_letter_code
_entity_poly.pdbx_strand_id
1 'polypeptide(L)'
;MSGPAVSVLIVVWNAERSLRRAVDSVLAERDIDLECVVVDDGSTDETPRILAEIAAADPRVIAVPMAANAGVSAARNRGLEVVRGEWLTLLDADDRFRPGGLSELHRAAVTREAGAVVGQQVWSNGRRTWISGLYDRSDIRRPGRKSLVAAPGLVYYASPHGKLFRRSSIAGLTFEGRVLGDQPWVIAALLRAGDGIEVIGDVVYEWIRTAPAGAGPSITTATRASTQHGIDAAGVATGALTRVIAEASTAIADPDGRRIVAAAYVDRLLRSDLGAHLGRALDRGDPTMGELFTAIADFIDAAPAGLLADASRLDADGDSLARDIVAPPLMRWHRVPEPARAAYRRLAAAAVAAQPDLIRHGRNRLDRWALRVALWESGGLRFRIALAALRVSRATSLLSRGFGGLRRRIRPRTRS
;
A
#
# COMPACT_ATOMS: atom_id res chain seq x y z
N MET A 1 18.34 -27.76 -19.05
CA MET A 1 17.03 -28.03 -18.38
C MET A 1 16.37 -26.68 -18.12
N SER A 2 15.16 -26.50 -18.61
CA SER A 2 14.36 -25.33 -18.27
C SER A 2 14.14 -25.30 -16.74
N GLY A 3 14.26 -24.12 -16.11
CA GLY A 3 13.95 -23.97 -14.69
C GLY A 3 12.46 -24.22 -14.39
N PRO A 4 12.01 -24.16 -13.13
CA PRO A 4 10.62 -24.32 -12.77
C PRO A 4 9.76 -23.23 -13.43
N ALA A 5 8.47 -23.49 -13.61
CA ALA A 5 7.56 -22.48 -14.15
C ALA A 5 7.39 -21.29 -13.20
N VAL A 6 7.27 -21.57 -11.89
CA VAL A 6 7.02 -20.55 -10.87
C VAL A 6 8.01 -20.64 -9.71
N SER A 7 8.59 -19.53 -9.32
CA SER A 7 9.26 -19.38 -8.01
C SER A 7 8.33 -18.65 -7.05
N VAL A 8 8.15 -19.23 -5.86
CA VAL A 8 7.52 -18.56 -4.72
C VAL A 8 8.61 -18.15 -3.75
N LEU A 9 8.77 -16.84 -3.53
CA LEU A 9 9.73 -16.30 -2.59
C LEU A 9 9.05 -15.98 -1.25
N ILE A 10 9.53 -16.61 -0.19
CA ILE A 10 9.12 -16.35 1.20
C ILE A 10 10.31 -15.77 1.94
N VAL A 11 10.11 -14.66 2.64
CA VAL A 11 11.08 -14.14 3.62
C VAL A 11 10.53 -14.38 5.01
N VAL A 12 11.38 -14.86 5.89
CA VAL A 12 10.98 -15.22 7.25
C VAL A 12 11.97 -14.69 8.29
N TRP A 13 11.44 -14.19 9.40
CA TRP A 13 12.17 -13.85 10.61
C TRP A 13 11.30 -14.11 11.83
N ASN A 14 11.75 -15.02 12.71
CA ASN A 14 11.04 -15.41 13.93
C ASN A 14 9.56 -15.77 13.68
N ALA A 15 9.33 -16.75 12.82
CA ALA A 15 7.99 -17.18 12.41
C ALA A 15 7.72 -18.67 12.66
N GLU A 16 8.26 -19.22 13.73
CA GLU A 16 8.13 -20.63 14.12
C GLU A 16 6.69 -21.16 14.10
N ARG A 17 5.71 -20.28 14.36
CA ARG A 17 4.27 -20.62 14.44
C ARG A 17 3.52 -20.56 13.11
N SER A 18 4.07 -19.92 12.10
CA SER A 18 3.36 -19.63 10.85
C SER A 18 4.02 -20.20 9.61
N LEU A 19 5.35 -20.34 9.60
CA LEU A 19 6.14 -20.75 8.45
C LEU A 19 5.60 -22.03 7.79
N ARG A 20 5.33 -23.07 8.56
CA ARG A 20 4.84 -24.35 8.02
C ARG A 20 3.54 -24.15 7.23
N ARG A 21 2.57 -23.40 7.79
CA ARG A 21 1.31 -23.09 7.11
C ARG A 21 1.52 -22.33 5.80
N ALA A 22 2.42 -21.36 5.76
CA ALA A 22 2.74 -20.59 4.56
C ALA A 22 3.31 -21.51 3.48
N VAL A 23 4.33 -22.31 3.81
CA VAL A 23 4.97 -23.24 2.87
C VAL A 23 3.98 -24.33 2.43
N ASP A 24 3.19 -24.91 3.32
CA ASP A 24 2.20 -25.93 2.98
C ASP A 24 1.18 -25.41 1.97
N SER A 25 0.81 -24.12 2.04
CA SER A 25 -0.12 -23.51 1.08
C SER A 25 0.46 -23.41 -0.35
N VAL A 26 1.79 -23.32 -0.46
CA VAL A 26 2.51 -23.36 -1.74
C VAL A 26 2.65 -24.80 -2.24
N LEU A 27 3.06 -25.71 -1.35
CA LEU A 27 3.31 -27.10 -1.68
C LEU A 27 2.02 -27.89 -2.00
N ALA A 28 0.86 -27.37 -1.60
CA ALA A 28 -0.46 -27.91 -1.95
C ALA A 28 -0.76 -27.80 -3.46
N GLU A 29 -0.14 -26.86 -4.17
CA GLU A 29 -0.24 -26.73 -5.63
C GLU A 29 0.53 -27.86 -6.30
N ARG A 30 -0.18 -28.75 -7.01
CA ARG A 30 0.37 -29.96 -7.63
C ARG A 30 0.48 -29.87 -9.16
N ASP A 31 -0.30 -28.98 -9.76
CA ASP A 31 -0.45 -28.86 -11.20
C ASP A 31 0.55 -27.87 -11.83
N ILE A 32 1.48 -27.33 -11.01
CA ILE A 32 2.49 -26.38 -11.47
C ILE A 32 3.87 -26.89 -11.07
N ASP A 33 4.80 -26.87 -12.00
CA ASP A 33 6.23 -27.02 -11.72
C ASP A 33 6.72 -25.77 -10.98
N LEU A 34 6.99 -25.89 -9.68
CA LEU A 34 7.35 -24.76 -8.81
C LEU A 34 8.53 -25.06 -7.90
N GLU A 35 9.22 -24.00 -7.52
CA GLU A 35 10.13 -23.97 -6.37
C GLU A 35 9.62 -22.98 -5.32
N CYS A 36 9.91 -23.30 -4.06
CA CYS A 36 9.60 -22.45 -2.90
C CYS A 36 10.94 -22.04 -2.25
N VAL A 37 11.39 -20.82 -2.56
CA VAL A 37 12.62 -20.26 -1.98
C VAL A 37 12.25 -19.55 -0.68
N VAL A 38 12.79 -20.04 0.44
CA VAL A 38 12.56 -19.49 1.79
C VAL A 38 13.85 -18.89 2.32
N VAL A 39 13.88 -17.57 2.45
CA VAL A 39 15.03 -16.83 3.00
C VAL A 39 14.79 -16.57 4.47
N ASP A 40 15.61 -17.16 5.32
CA ASP A 40 15.61 -16.91 6.76
C ASP A 40 16.54 -15.73 7.08
N ASP A 41 15.95 -14.60 7.46
CA ASP A 41 16.66 -13.36 7.78
C ASP A 41 17.25 -13.38 9.21
N GLY A 42 18.00 -14.43 9.53
CA GLY A 42 18.71 -14.58 10.80
C GLY A 42 17.77 -14.74 11.99
N SER A 43 16.80 -15.66 11.91
CA SER A 43 15.90 -15.98 13.01
C SER A 43 16.64 -16.55 14.23
N THR A 44 16.09 -16.27 15.42
CA THR A 44 16.64 -16.69 16.73
C THR A 44 15.71 -17.63 17.51
N ASP A 45 14.53 -17.92 16.94
CA ASP A 45 13.56 -18.90 17.46
C ASP A 45 13.72 -20.27 16.75
N GLU A 46 12.71 -21.13 16.80
CA GLU A 46 12.71 -22.45 16.15
C GLU A 46 12.58 -22.41 14.62
N THR A 47 12.44 -21.20 14.00
CA THR A 47 12.26 -21.05 12.53
C THR A 47 13.34 -21.78 11.72
N PRO A 48 14.66 -21.66 12.01
CA PRO A 48 15.69 -22.33 11.22
C PRO A 48 15.57 -23.85 11.25
N ARG A 49 15.23 -24.43 12.41
CA ARG A 49 15.03 -25.88 12.56
C ARG A 49 13.79 -26.33 11.75
N ILE A 50 12.69 -25.62 11.88
CA ILE A 50 11.47 -25.93 11.13
C ILE A 50 11.70 -25.83 9.61
N LEU A 51 12.44 -24.82 9.15
CA LEU A 51 12.79 -24.65 7.74
C LEU A 51 13.65 -25.81 7.22
N ALA A 52 14.65 -26.24 8.01
CA ALA A 52 15.50 -27.38 7.66
C ALA A 52 14.67 -28.67 7.52
N GLU A 53 13.73 -28.93 8.43
CA GLU A 53 12.82 -30.08 8.36
C GLU A 53 11.94 -30.06 7.10
N ILE A 54 11.38 -28.91 6.77
CA ILE A 54 10.53 -28.74 5.59
C ILE A 54 11.35 -28.98 4.31
N ALA A 55 12.54 -28.38 4.21
CA ALA A 55 13.42 -28.55 3.04
C ALA A 55 13.94 -29.98 2.88
N ALA A 56 14.16 -30.71 3.98
CA ALA A 56 14.51 -32.13 3.92
C ALA A 56 13.34 -33.02 3.47
N ALA A 57 12.10 -32.61 3.74
CA ALA A 57 10.89 -33.37 3.40
C ALA A 57 10.39 -33.15 1.97
N ASP A 58 10.63 -31.98 1.36
CA ASP A 58 10.15 -31.64 0.01
C ASP A 58 11.25 -30.94 -0.81
N PRO A 59 11.76 -31.56 -1.90
CA PRO A 59 12.85 -31.03 -2.71
C PRO A 59 12.52 -29.74 -3.46
N ARG A 60 11.25 -29.34 -3.52
CA ARG A 60 10.84 -28.03 -4.07
C ARG A 60 11.20 -26.87 -3.16
N VAL A 61 11.49 -27.12 -1.86
CA VAL A 61 11.81 -26.08 -0.90
C VAL A 61 13.32 -25.84 -0.86
N ILE A 62 13.71 -24.61 -1.11
CA ILE A 62 15.10 -24.16 -1.09
C ILE A 62 15.27 -23.22 0.12
N ALA A 63 15.97 -23.72 1.14
CA ALA A 63 16.30 -22.92 2.33
C ALA A 63 17.52 -22.03 2.07
N VAL A 64 17.41 -20.74 2.36
CA VAL A 64 18.49 -19.75 2.20
C VAL A 64 18.69 -19.02 3.53
N PRO A 65 19.59 -19.50 4.40
CA PRO A 65 19.86 -18.83 5.66
C PRO A 65 20.72 -17.57 5.45
N MET A 66 20.43 -16.52 6.21
CA MET A 66 21.27 -15.34 6.36
C MET A 66 21.97 -15.37 7.73
N ALA A 67 23.17 -14.79 7.81
CA ALA A 67 23.98 -14.84 9.04
C ALA A 67 23.38 -14.00 10.19
N ALA A 68 22.63 -12.94 9.85
CA ALA A 68 21.99 -12.04 10.81
C ALA A 68 20.82 -11.32 10.13
N ASN A 69 19.91 -10.77 10.96
CA ASN A 69 18.79 -9.97 10.44
C ASN A 69 19.29 -8.70 9.73
N ALA A 70 19.08 -8.64 8.43
CA ALA A 70 19.40 -7.50 7.56
C ALA A 70 18.15 -6.73 7.11
N GLY A 71 16.97 -7.23 7.43
CA GLY A 71 15.68 -6.66 7.09
C GLY A 71 15.06 -7.18 5.80
N VAL A 72 13.74 -7.05 5.70
CA VAL A 72 12.92 -7.67 4.66
C VAL A 72 13.39 -7.38 3.23
N SER A 73 13.85 -6.16 2.94
CA SER A 73 14.36 -5.79 1.61
C SER A 73 15.65 -6.53 1.25
N ALA A 74 16.59 -6.62 2.18
CA ALA A 74 17.83 -7.36 1.98
C ALA A 74 17.56 -8.87 1.79
N ALA A 75 16.68 -9.44 2.59
CA ALA A 75 16.30 -10.85 2.48
C ALA A 75 15.55 -11.13 1.16
N ARG A 76 14.64 -10.23 0.71
CA ARG A 76 14.00 -10.36 -0.60
C ARG A 76 15.03 -10.30 -1.74
N ASN A 77 15.98 -9.37 -1.68
CA ASN A 77 17.06 -9.28 -2.68
C ASN A 77 17.90 -10.55 -2.71
N ARG A 78 18.23 -11.10 -1.53
CA ARG A 78 18.92 -12.40 -1.46
C ARG A 78 18.12 -13.50 -2.11
N GLY A 79 16.80 -13.52 -1.93
CA GLY A 79 15.89 -14.45 -2.60
C GLY A 79 15.86 -14.27 -4.12
N LEU A 80 15.85 -13.02 -4.61
CA LEU A 80 15.88 -12.73 -6.05
C LEU A 80 17.12 -13.28 -6.76
N GLU A 81 18.25 -13.43 -6.08
CA GLU A 81 19.48 -14.03 -6.61
C GLU A 81 19.35 -15.56 -6.79
N VAL A 82 18.44 -16.20 -6.05
CA VAL A 82 18.30 -17.66 -6.00
C VAL A 82 17.16 -18.17 -6.91
N VAL A 83 16.08 -17.40 -7.06
CA VAL A 83 14.90 -17.81 -7.84
C VAL A 83 15.22 -18.06 -9.31
N ARG A 84 14.68 -19.16 -9.87
CA ARG A 84 14.98 -19.62 -11.22
C ARG A 84 13.74 -19.68 -12.12
N GLY A 85 12.54 -19.62 -11.54
CA GLY A 85 11.28 -19.74 -12.27
C GLY A 85 11.11 -18.69 -13.36
N GLU A 86 10.36 -19.02 -14.39
CA GLU A 86 9.96 -18.04 -15.41
C GLU A 86 9.11 -16.92 -14.78
N TRP A 87 8.36 -17.28 -13.77
CA TRP A 87 7.47 -16.39 -13.02
C TRP A 87 7.87 -16.33 -11.56
N LEU A 88 7.69 -15.15 -10.94
CA LEU A 88 7.93 -14.91 -9.52
C LEU A 88 6.67 -14.42 -8.85
N THR A 89 6.39 -14.97 -7.68
CA THR A 89 5.43 -14.42 -6.70
C THR A 89 6.05 -14.37 -5.31
N LEU A 90 5.52 -13.51 -4.43
CA LEU A 90 5.97 -13.40 -3.05
C LEU A 90 4.84 -13.80 -2.10
N LEU A 91 5.24 -14.42 -0.98
CA LEU A 91 4.36 -14.80 0.11
C LEU A 91 4.99 -14.39 1.44
N ASP A 92 4.25 -13.68 2.29
CA ASP A 92 4.69 -13.42 3.67
C ASP A 92 4.52 -14.68 4.54
N ALA A 93 5.46 -14.90 5.46
CA ALA A 93 5.52 -16.12 6.26
C ALA A 93 4.35 -16.30 7.26
N ASP A 94 3.54 -15.26 7.47
CA ASP A 94 2.35 -15.29 8.32
C ASP A 94 1.03 -15.39 7.51
N ASP A 95 1.11 -15.40 6.18
CA ASP A 95 -0.02 -15.46 5.25
C ASP A 95 -0.14 -16.83 4.54
N ARG A 96 -1.00 -16.92 3.52
CA ARG A 96 -1.12 -18.11 2.67
C ARG A 96 -1.71 -17.82 1.29
N PHE A 97 -1.40 -18.65 0.31
CA PHE A 97 -2.21 -18.77 -0.89
C PHE A 97 -3.54 -19.48 -0.60
N ARG A 98 -4.57 -19.07 -1.30
CA ARG A 98 -5.83 -19.81 -1.34
C ARG A 98 -5.64 -21.06 -2.19
N PRO A 99 -6.31 -22.20 -1.85
CA PRO A 99 -6.22 -23.41 -2.67
C PRO A 99 -6.53 -23.11 -4.15
N GLY A 100 -5.63 -23.52 -5.06
CA GLY A 100 -5.72 -23.24 -6.49
C GLY A 100 -5.34 -21.80 -6.89
N GLY A 101 -5.06 -20.92 -5.94
CA GLY A 101 -4.79 -19.50 -6.23
C GLY A 101 -3.53 -19.26 -7.04
N LEU A 102 -2.47 -20.01 -6.77
CA LEU A 102 -1.23 -19.92 -7.53
C LEU A 102 -1.41 -20.51 -8.93
N SER A 103 -2.15 -21.62 -9.05
CA SER A 103 -2.52 -22.25 -10.33
C SER A 103 -3.31 -21.28 -11.22
N GLU A 104 -4.26 -20.53 -10.65
CA GLU A 104 -5.04 -19.54 -11.41
C GLU A 104 -4.19 -18.36 -11.87
N LEU A 105 -3.27 -17.86 -11.02
CA LEU A 105 -2.31 -16.83 -11.44
C LEU A 105 -1.45 -17.31 -12.61
N HIS A 106 -0.88 -18.53 -12.51
CA HIS A 106 -0.03 -19.09 -13.55
C HIS A 106 -0.81 -19.36 -14.84
N ARG A 107 -1.99 -19.95 -14.74
CA ARG A 107 -2.87 -20.20 -15.90
C ARG A 107 -3.17 -18.89 -16.64
N ALA A 108 -3.56 -17.83 -15.92
CA ALA A 108 -3.82 -16.52 -16.51
C ALA A 108 -2.56 -15.94 -17.17
N ALA A 109 -1.39 -16.10 -16.54
CA ALA A 109 -0.12 -15.63 -17.07
C ALA A 109 0.23 -16.24 -18.43
N VAL A 110 0.06 -17.57 -18.53
CA VAL A 110 0.39 -18.32 -19.76
C VAL A 110 -0.69 -18.11 -20.84
N THR A 111 -1.97 -18.30 -20.48
CA THR A 111 -3.06 -18.27 -21.50
C THR A 111 -3.30 -16.88 -22.07
N ARG A 112 -2.90 -15.83 -21.34
CA ARG A 112 -3.09 -14.44 -21.76
C ARG A 112 -1.79 -13.74 -22.14
N GLU A 113 -0.67 -14.47 -22.17
CA GLU A 113 0.66 -13.92 -22.49
C GLU A 113 0.94 -12.63 -21.69
N ALA A 114 0.68 -12.70 -20.39
CA ALA A 114 0.79 -11.53 -19.52
C ALA A 114 2.26 -11.19 -19.21
N GLY A 115 2.56 -9.94 -18.92
CA GLY A 115 3.82 -9.50 -18.28
C GLY A 115 3.76 -9.56 -16.77
N ALA A 116 2.55 -9.35 -16.24
CA ALA A 116 2.22 -9.51 -14.82
C ALA A 116 0.75 -9.93 -14.66
N VAL A 117 0.44 -10.68 -13.61
CA VAL A 117 -0.94 -11.03 -13.22
C VAL A 117 -1.22 -10.50 -11.83
N VAL A 118 -2.42 -9.95 -11.63
CA VAL A 118 -2.89 -9.39 -10.37
C VAL A 118 -4.16 -10.12 -9.96
N GLY A 119 -4.08 -10.90 -8.87
CA GLY A 119 -5.22 -11.60 -8.28
C GLY A 119 -5.85 -10.81 -7.15
N GLN A 120 -7.07 -11.22 -6.75
CA GLN A 120 -7.74 -10.61 -5.61
C GLN A 120 -7.14 -11.10 -4.29
N GLN A 121 -7.13 -10.22 -3.28
CA GLN A 121 -6.65 -10.54 -1.93
C GLN A 121 -7.73 -10.25 -0.91
N VAL A 122 -7.79 -11.08 0.12
CA VAL A 122 -8.71 -10.89 1.25
C VAL A 122 -7.95 -10.89 2.58
N TRP A 123 -8.49 -10.16 3.53
CA TRP A 123 -8.10 -10.29 4.94
C TRP A 123 -8.88 -11.43 5.58
N SER A 124 -8.25 -12.12 6.53
CA SER A 124 -8.88 -13.20 7.29
C SER A 124 -8.53 -13.09 8.78
N ASN A 125 -9.50 -13.35 9.63
CA ASN A 125 -9.26 -13.57 11.05
C ASN A 125 -9.53 -15.04 11.47
N GLY A 126 -9.49 -15.96 10.51
CA GLY A 126 -9.77 -17.38 10.69
C GLY A 126 -11.28 -17.72 10.75
N ARG A 127 -12.15 -16.73 10.96
CA ARG A 127 -13.63 -16.92 10.99
C ARG A 127 -14.34 -16.23 9.84
N ARG A 128 -13.83 -15.08 9.42
CA ARG A 128 -14.39 -14.24 8.35
C ARG A 128 -13.30 -13.74 7.44
N THR A 129 -13.64 -13.56 6.18
CA THR A 129 -12.80 -12.87 5.20
C THR A 129 -13.46 -11.58 4.76
N TRP A 130 -12.67 -10.55 4.47
CA TRP A 130 -13.13 -9.27 3.95
C TRP A 130 -12.10 -8.63 3.04
N ILE A 131 -12.55 -7.73 2.17
CA ILE A 131 -11.66 -6.96 1.31
C ILE A 131 -11.33 -5.64 2.01
N SER A 132 -10.07 -5.23 1.95
CA SER A 132 -9.68 -3.90 2.41
C SER A 132 -10.33 -2.85 1.53
N GLY A 133 -10.89 -1.80 2.14
CA GLY A 133 -11.41 -0.64 1.38
C GLY A 133 -10.38 0.03 0.48
N LEU A 134 -9.09 -0.12 0.80
CA LEU A 134 -7.99 0.33 -0.06
C LEU A 134 -7.96 -0.41 -1.41
N TYR A 135 -8.34 -1.68 -1.42
CA TYR A 135 -8.36 -2.55 -2.59
C TYR A 135 -9.74 -2.67 -3.25
N ASP A 136 -10.77 -2.04 -2.68
CA ASP A 136 -12.12 -2.01 -3.25
C ASP A 136 -12.25 -0.90 -4.31
N ARG A 137 -11.35 -0.92 -5.30
CA ARG A 137 -11.30 0.00 -6.43
C ARG A 137 -11.67 -0.73 -7.72
N SER A 138 -12.35 -0.03 -8.63
CA SER A 138 -12.76 -0.63 -9.91
C SER A 138 -11.60 -1.16 -10.74
N ASP A 139 -10.45 -0.49 -10.68
CA ASP A 139 -9.24 -0.86 -11.43
C ASP A 139 -8.66 -2.20 -10.98
N ILE A 140 -8.84 -2.53 -9.69
CA ILE A 140 -8.38 -3.77 -9.08
C ILE A 140 -9.48 -4.85 -9.18
N ARG A 141 -10.75 -4.45 -9.02
CA ARG A 141 -11.88 -5.37 -8.92
C ARG A 141 -12.39 -5.89 -10.26
N ARG A 142 -12.22 -5.15 -11.35
CA ARG A 142 -12.68 -5.53 -12.68
C ARG A 142 -11.62 -6.35 -13.40
N PRO A 143 -11.87 -7.64 -13.70
CA PRO A 143 -10.95 -8.45 -14.47
C PRO A 143 -10.68 -7.87 -15.87
N GLY A 144 -9.55 -8.25 -16.44
CA GLY A 144 -9.14 -7.94 -17.80
C GLY A 144 -7.75 -7.34 -17.90
N ARG A 145 -7.32 -7.14 -19.14
CA ARG A 145 -6.01 -6.60 -19.48
C ARG A 145 -5.95 -5.10 -19.25
N LYS A 146 -4.86 -4.63 -18.68
CA LYS A 146 -4.69 -3.24 -18.23
C LYS A 146 -3.24 -2.76 -18.41
N SER A 147 -3.08 -1.43 -18.32
CA SER A 147 -1.80 -0.78 -18.04
C SER A 147 -1.96 0.15 -16.83
N LEU A 148 -0.87 0.61 -16.23
CA LEU A 148 -0.94 1.58 -15.14
C LEU A 148 -1.49 2.94 -15.59
N VAL A 149 -1.35 3.29 -16.86
CA VAL A 149 -1.92 4.55 -17.41
C VAL A 149 -3.44 4.44 -17.49
N ALA A 150 -3.97 3.33 -18.01
CA ALA A 150 -5.40 3.11 -18.16
C ALA A 150 -6.12 2.76 -16.83
N ALA A 151 -5.38 2.21 -15.88
CA ALA A 151 -5.89 1.78 -14.58
C ALA A 151 -4.95 2.24 -13.44
N PRO A 152 -4.81 3.56 -13.21
CA PRO A 152 -3.87 4.11 -12.23
C PRO A 152 -4.18 3.68 -10.79
N GLY A 153 -5.40 3.24 -10.51
CA GLY A 153 -5.78 2.66 -9.24
C GLY A 153 -5.01 1.40 -8.85
N LEU A 154 -4.37 0.70 -9.81
CA LEU A 154 -3.47 -0.42 -9.51
C LEU A 154 -2.26 -0.03 -8.66
N VAL A 155 -1.84 1.24 -8.70
CA VAL A 155 -0.79 1.79 -7.84
C VAL A 155 -1.12 1.65 -6.34
N TYR A 156 -2.41 1.65 -5.98
CA TYR A 156 -2.83 1.42 -4.59
C TYR A 156 -2.58 -0.01 -4.13
N TYR A 157 -2.47 -0.93 -5.08
CA TYR A 157 -2.23 -2.34 -4.82
C TYR A 157 -0.74 -2.70 -4.90
N ALA A 158 0.11 -1.81 -4.39
CA ALA A 158 1.56 -1.89 -4.49
C ALA A 158 2.23 -2.81 -3.43
N SER A 159 1.53 -3.83 -2.92
CA SER A 159 2.16 -4.96 -2.24
C SER A 159 2.57 -6.03 -3.28
N PRO A 160 3.68 -6.75 -3.09
CA PRO A 160 4.11 -7.77 -4.05
C PRO A 160 3.27 -9.05 -4.00
N HIS A 161 2.44 -9.21 -2.97
CA HIS A 161 1.65 -10.42 -2.72
C HIS A 161 0.44 -10.55 -3.62
N GLY A 162 0.01 -11.80 -3.87
CA GLY A 162 -1.15 -12.10 -4.74
C GLY A 162 -0.97 -11.63 -6.18
N LYS A 163 0.26 -11.51 -6.62
CA LYS A 163 0.66 -11.15 -7.97
C LYS A 163 1.68 -12.15 -8.50
N LEU A 164 1.72 -12.29 -9.81
CA LEU A 164 2.72 -13.08 -10.51
C LEU A 164 3.42 -12.17 -11.51
N PHE A 165 4.74 -12.10 -11.44
CA PHE A 165 5.57 -11.25 -12.29
C PHE A 165 6.44 -12.11 -13.21
N ARG A 166 6.50 -11.76 -14.49
CA ARG A 166 7.44 -12.42 -15.41
C ARG A 166 8.86 -12.03 -15.00
N ARG A 167 9.74 -13.01 -14.79
CA ARG A 167 11.10 -12.77 -14.30
C ARG A 167 11.91 -11.81 -15.18
N SER A 168 11.71 -11.85 -16.49
CA SER A 168 12.35 -10.90 -17.41
C SER A 168 11.94 -9.44 -17.16
N SER A 169 10.69 -9.19 -16.72
CA SER A 169 10.20 -7.85 -16.45
C SER A 169 10.74 -7.26 -15.13
N ILE A 170 11.18 -8.12 -14.21
CA ILE A 170 11.74 -7.69 -12.91
C ILE A 170 13.26 -7.74 -12.86
N ALA A 171 13.91 -8.08 -13.97
CA ALA A 171 15.37 -8.19 -14.03
C ALA A 171 16.05 -6.87 -13.61
N GLY A 172 16.99 -6.97 -12.67
CA GLY A 172 17.72 -5.82 -12.14
C GLY A 172 16.93 -4.92 -11.17
N LEU A 173 15.64 -5.24 -10.87
CA LEU A 173 14.92 -4.54 -9.81
C LEU A 173 15.39 -5.03 -8.43
N THR A 174 15.58 -4.10 -7.51
CA THR A 174 15.94 -4.37 -6.12
C THR A 174 14.94 -3.75 -5.16
N PHE A 175 14.67 -4.44 -4.05
CA PHE A 175 13.95 -3.87 -2.92
C PHE A 175 14.86 -2.93 -2.14
N GLU A 176 14.39 -1.75 -1.75
CA GLU A 176 15.19 -0.78 -1.06
C GLU A 176 14.48 -0.22 0.18
N GLY A 177 15.27 -0.03 1.24
CA GLY A 177 14.76 0.57 2.48
C GLY A 177 13.93 -0.40 3.33
N ARG A 178 13.60 0.08 4.53
CA ARG A 178 12.76 -0.64 5.51
C ARG A 178 11.29 -0.21 5.45
N VAL A 179 11.04 0.98 4.94
CA VAL A 179 9.71 1.61 4.88
C VAL A 179 9.42 1.95 3.42
N LEU A 180 8.22 1.69 2.95
CA LEU A 180 7.76 1.85 1.56
C LEU A 180 8.58 1.06 0.51
N GLY A 181 9.49 0.17 0.92
CA GLY A 181 10.48 -0.45 0.03
C GLY A 181 9.90 -1.34 -1.06
N ASP A 182 8.76 -1.96 -0.83
CA ASP A 182 8.06 -2.80 -1.78
C ASP A 182 7.24 -2.01 -2.84
N GLN A 183 6.80 -0.81 -2.51
CA GLN A 183 5.92 -0.03 -3.40
C GLN A 183 6.60 0.37 -4.72
N PRO A 184 7.79 1.02 -4.73
CA PRO A 184 8.47 1.34 -5.98
C PRO A 184 8.83 0.09 -6.79
N TRP A 185 9.21 -1.00 -6.12
CA TRP A 185 9.53 -2.26 -6.79
C TRP A 185 8.32 -2.83 -7.54
N VAL A 186 7.16 -2.90 -6.87
CA VAL A 186 5.92 -3.41 -7.49
C VAL A 186 5.46 -2.52 -8.63
N ILE A 187 5.51 -1.19 -8.44
CA ILE A 187 5.11 -0.24 -9.48
C ILE A 187 6.05 -0.36 -10.69
N ALA A 188 7.36 -0.49 -10.48
CA ALA A 188 8.33 -0.71 -11.53
C ALA A 188 8.06 -2.02 -12.29
N ALA A 189 7.80 -3.12 -11.58
CA ALA A 189 7.45 -4.40 -12.19
C ALA A 189 6.17 -4.31 -13.06
N LEU A 190 5.16 -3.60 -12.59
CA LEU A 190 3.92 -3.37 -13.35
C LEU A 190 4.14 -2.41 -14.54
N LEU A 191 4.98 -1.38 -14.40
CA LEU A 191 5.35 -0.49 -15.51
C LEU A 191 6.05 -1.26 -16.62
N ARG A 192 6.99 -2.15 -16.28
CA ARG A 192 7.71 -2.99 -17.27
C ARG A 192 6.85 -4.06 -17.90
N ALA A 193 5.75 -4.46 -17.26
CA ALA A 193 4.73 -5.29 -17.88
C ALA A 193 3.93 -4.53 -18.97
N GLY A 194 3.99 -3.19 -19.00
CA GLY A 194 3.33 -2.34 -19.99
C GLY A 194 1.82 -2.56 -20.02
N ASP A 195 1.27 -2.84 -21.23
CA ASP A 195 -0.14 -3.19 -21.42
C ASP A 195 -0.44 -4.66 -21.10
N GLY A 196 0.56 -5.40 -20.63
CA GLY A 196 0.45 -6.83 -20.31
C GLY A 196 0.07 -7.12 -18.86
N ILE A 197 -0.55 -6.21 -18.12
CA ILE A 197 -1.05 -6.48 -16.77
C ILE A 197 -2.42 -7.16 -16.90
N GLU A 198 -2.54 -8.40 -16.46
CA GLU A 198 -3.81 -9.12 -16.42
C GLU A 198 -4.37 -9.11 -15.00
N VAL A 199 -5.55 -8.55 -14.80
CA VAL A 199 -6.28 -8.59 -13.52
C VAL A 199 -7.28 -9.73 -13.58
N ILE A 200 -7.22 -10.66 -12.60
CA ILE A 200 -8.18 -11.77 -12.48
C ILE A 200 -9.16 -11.53 -11.33
N GLY A 201 -10.35 -12.13 -11.41
CA GLY A 201 -11.39 -12.01 -10.40
C GLY A 201 -11.21 -12.94 -9.20
N ASP A 202 -10.31 -13.92 -9.32
CA ASP A 202 -10.10 -14.97 -8.34
C ASP A 202 -9.38 -14.45 -7.10
N VAL A 203 -9.86 -14.89 -5.92
CA VAL A 203 -9.18 -14.61 -4.66
C VAL A 203 -8.05 -15.61 -4.50
N VAL A 204 -6.81 -15.14 -4.66
CA VAL A 204 -5.62 -15.98 -4.68
C VAL A 204 -4.83 -15.94 -3.39
N TYR A 205 -4.95 -14.87 -2.60
CA TYR A 205 -4.11 -14.60 -1.44
C TYR A 205 -4.94 -14.24 -0.21
N GLU A 206 -4.52 -14.69 0.94
CA GLU A 206 -5.18 -14.45 2.22
C GLU A 206 -4.20 -13.87 3.24
N TRP A 207 -4.43 -12.60 3.59
CA TRP A 207 -3.77 -11.90 4.68
C TRP A 207 -4.35 -12.38 6.01
N ILE A 208 -3.55 -13.02 6.86
CA ILE A 208 -4.02 -13.59 8.11
C ILE A 208 -3.78 -12.62 9.26
N ARG A 209 -4.86 -12.21 9.89
CA ARG A 209 -4.83 -11.23 11.00
C ARG A 209 -5.02 -11.85 12.39
N THR A 210 -4.99 -13.15 12.51
CA THR A 210 -4.99 -13.83 13.80
C THR A 210 -3.55 -14.01 14.25
N ALA A 211 -3.12 -13.19 15.23
CA ALA A 211 -1.93 -13.55 15.98
C ALA A 211 -2.21 -14.88 16.70
N PRO A 212 -1.36 -15.91 16.58
CA PRO A 212 -1.41 -17.08 17.47
C PRO A 212 -1.38 -16.62 18.92
N ALA A 213 -2.07 -17.32 19.81
CA ALA A 213 -2.05 -17.00 21.23
C ALA A 213 -0.59 -16.91 21.73
N GLY A 214 -0.21 -15.76 22.32
CA GLY A 214 1.15 -15.49 22.79
C GLY A 214 2.14 -14.99 21.73
N ALA A 215 1.75 -14.78 20.49
CA ALA A 215 2.55 -14.02 19.53
C ALA A 215 2.38 -12.51 19.78
N GLY A 216 3.47 -11.77 19.69
CA GLY A 216 3.45 -10.31 19.63
C GLY A 216 2.66 -9.81 18.41
N PRO A 217 2.36 -8.49 18.34
CA PRO A 217 1.71 -7.91 17.18
C PRO A 217 2.57 -8.16 15.93
N SER A 218 1.94 -8.43 14.78
CA SER A 218 2.66 -8.49 13.50
C SER A 218 3.44 -7.20 13.26
N ILE A 219 4.52 -7.25 12.50
CA ILE A 219 5.32 -6.07 12.14
C ILE A 219 4.41 -4.95 11.61
N THR A 220 3.46 -5.28 10.73
CA THR A 220 2.48 -4.35 10.20
C THR A 220 1.60 -3.72 11.29
N THR A 221 1.23 -4.46 12.32
CA THR A 221 0.41 -3.95 13.42
C THR A 221 1.23 -3.04 14.34
N ALA A 222 2.47 -3.44 14.66
CA ALA A 222 3.38 -2.65 15.48
C ALA A 222 3.79 -1.34 14.78
N THR A 223 4.14 -1.39 13.49
CA THR A 223 4.52 -0.21 12.70
C THR A 223 3.34 0.74 12.49
N ARG A 224 2.13 0.23 12.23
CA ARG A 224 0.93 1.06 12.13
C ARG A 224 0.59 1.80 13.43
N ALA A 225 1.00 1.28 14.57
CA ALA A 225 0.81 1.95 15.87
C ALA A 225 1.83 3.07 16.13
N SER A 226 2.93 3.14 15.38
CA SER A 226 4.03 4.08 15.64
C SER A 226 3.89 5.36 14.82
N THR A 227 4.01 6.54 15.47
CA THR A 227 4.16 7.82 14.78
C THR A 227 5.54 7.92 14.13
N GLN A 228 6.57 7.31 14.74
CA GLN A 228 7.92 7.23 14.16
C GLN A 228 7.89 6.59 12.77
N HIS A 229 7.12 5.51 12.58
CA HIS A 229 6.97 4.90 11.25
C HIS A 229 6.36 5.87 10.21
N GLY A 230 5.45 6.75 10.63
CA GLY A 230 4.91 7.80 9.77
C GLY A 230 5.94 8.87 9.40
N ILE A 231 6.82 9.23 10.35
CA ILE A 231 7.95 10.14 10.13
C ILE A 231 8.93 9.50 9.14
N ASP A 232 9.30 8.23 9.37
CA ASP A 232 10.20 7.48 8.50
C ASP A 232 9.61 7.34 7.08
N ALA A 233 8.30 7.06 6.96
CA ALA A 233 7.61 6.99 5.69
C ALA A 233 7.64 8.31 4.93
N ALA A 234 7.38 9.43 5.61
CA ALA A 234 7.47 10.75 5.00
C ALA A 234 8.91 11.09 4.56
N GLY A 235 9.91 10.74 5.38
CA GLY A 235 11.33 10.97 5.08
C GLY A 235 11.81 10.22 3.83
N VAL A 236 11.26 9.03 3.54
CA VAL A 236 11.65 8.25 2.35
C VAL A 236 10.70 8.45 1.15
N ALA A 237 9.56 9.11 1.32
CA ALA A 237 8.53 9.25 0.30
C ALA A 237 9.03 9.94 -0.98
N THR A 238 9.87 10.97 -0.85
CA THR A 238 10.49 11.68 -1.99
C THR A 238 11.36 10.75 -2.81
N GLY A 239 12.23 9.96 -2.18
CA GLY A 239 13.06 8.97 -2.86
C GLY A 239 12.23 7.88 -3.55
N ALA A 240 11.17 7.40 -2.89
CA ALA A 240 10.26 6.44 -3.48
C ALA A 240 9.53 7.01 -4.72
N LEU A 241 9.07 8.25 -4.64
CA LEU A 241 8.44 8.97 -5.77
C LEU A 241 9.43 9.16 -6.92
N THR A 242 10.66 9.57 -6.63
CA THR A 242 11.72 9.75 -7.63
C THR A 242 11.98 8.45 -8.41
N ARG A 243 12.04 7.31 -7.72
CA ARG A 243 12.19 6.00 -8.38
C ARG A 243 11.01 5.66 -9.28
N VAL A 244 9.78 5.90 -8.83
CA VAL A 244 8.58 5.67 -9.65
C VAL A 244 8.57 6.56 -10.90
N ILE A 245 8.96 7.83 -10.77
CA ILE A 245 9.06 8.76 -11.91
C ILE A 245 10.15 8.32 -12.89
N ALA A 246 11.32 7.91 -12.39
CA ALA A 246 12.42 7.43 -13.23
C ALA A 246 12.00 6.18 -14.03
N GLU A 247 11.37 5.22 -13.38
CA GLU A 247 10.89 4.00 -14.05
C GLU A 247 9.77 4.32 -15.05
N ALA A 248 8.82 5.19 -14.70
CA ALA A 248 7.77 5.62 -15.61
C ALA A 248 8.35 6.35 -16.85
N SER A 249 9.42 7.12 -16.66
CA SER A 249 10.11 7.83 -17.76
C SER A 249 10.75 6.86 -18.76
N THR A 250 11.16 5.69 -18.31
CA THR A 250 11.73 4.64 -19.16
C THR A 250 10.63 3.79 -19.81
N ALA A 251 9.58 3.44 -19.06
CA ALA A 251 8.55 2.49 -19.50
C ALA A 251 7.42 3.12 -20.33
N ILE A 252 7.16 4.41 -20.17
CA ILE A 252 6.04 5.11 -20.82
C ILE A 252 6.58 6.20 -21.74
N ALA A 253 6.28 6.15 -23.02
CA ALA A 253 6.69 7.16 -23.99
C ALA A 253 5.92 8.48 -23.82
N ASP A 254 4.60 8.39 -23.55
CA ASP A 254 3.71 9.53 -23.39
C ASP A 254 3.95 10.30 -22.07
N PRO A 255 4.26 11.61 -22.11
CA PRO A 255 4.46 12.43 -20.93
C PRO A 255 3.23 12.49 -20.00
N ASP A 256 2.01 12.53 -20.57
CA ASP A 256 0.78 12.59 -19.78
C ASP A 256 0.55 11.25 -19.04
N GLY A 257 0.84 10.13 -19.69
CA GLY A 257 0.81 8.82 -19.05
C GLY A 257 1.79 8.70 -17.88
N ARG A 258 3.02 9.21 -18.02
CA ARG A 258 3.99 9.29 -16.91
C ARG A 258 3.45 10.08 -15.73
N ARG A 259 2.85 11.21 -16.04
CA ARG A 259 2.28 12.12 -15.05
C ARG A 259 1.10 11.51 -14.31
N ILE A 260 0.23 10.76 -15.01
CA ILE A 260 -0.89 10.01 -14.41
C ILE A 260 -0.39 9.00 -13.37
N VAL A 261 0.61 8.19 -13.69
CA VAL A 261 1.15 7.18 -12.78
C VAL A 261 1.81 7.84 -11.56
N ALA A 262 2.62 8.86 -11.76
CA ALA A 262 3.26 9.60 -10.67
C ALA A 262 2.23 10.27 -9.75
N ALA A 263 1.20 10.89 -10.33
CA ALA A 263 0.09 11.52 -9.59
C ALA A 263 -0.70 10.49 -8.77
N ALA A 264 -0.98 9.31 -9.32
CA ALA A 264 -1.64 8.21 -8.60
C ALA A 264 -0.78 7.71 -7.41
N TYR A 265 0.53 7.67 -7.57
CA TYR A 265 1.42 7.30 -6.48
C TYR A 265 1.46 8.36 -5.37
N VAL A 266 1.50 9.64 -5.73
CA VAL A 266 1.40 10.75 -4.76
C VAL A 266 0.07 10.67 -3.99
N ASP A 267 -1.06 10.49 -4.69
CA ASP A 267 -2.36 10.35 -4.03
C ASP A 267 -2.39 9.16 -3.05
N ARG A 268 -1.79 8.03 -3.44
CA ARG A 268 -1.62 6.89 -2.55
C ARG A 268 -0.80 7.24 -1.31
N LEU A 269 0.38 7.88 -1.47
CA LEU A 269 1.24 8.28 -0.35
C LEU A 269 0.47 9.18 0.62
N LEU A 270 -0.17 10.23 0.12
CA LEU A 270 -0.92 11.17 0.95
C LEU A 270 -2.06 10.49 1.70
N ARG A 271 -2.81 9.62 1.04
CA ARG A 271 -4.02 9.00 1.59
C ARG A 271 -3.72 7.83 2.52
N SER A 272 -2.89 6.89 2.06
CA SER A 272 -2.75 5.57 2.69
C SER A 272 -1.56 5.49 3.62
N ASP A 273 -0.46 6.13 3.26
CA ASP A 273 0.79 6.04 4.02
C ASP A 273 0.91 7.22 5.01
N LEU A 274 0.89 8.47 4.54
CA LEU A 274 1.07 9.64 5.40
C LEU A 274 -0.19 10.03 6.17
N GLY A 275 -1.33 10.16 5.50
CA GLY A 275 -2.60 10.56 6.11
C GLY A 275 -3.11 9.55 7.13
N ALA A 276 -2.91 8.26 6.89
CA ALA A 276 -3.28 7.24 7.86
C ALA A 276 -2.42 7.30 9.14
N HIS A 277 -1.13 7.59 9.04
CA HIS A 277 -0.25 7.78 10.21
C HIS A 277 -0.61 9.08 10.95
N LEU A 278 -0.83 10.15 10.21
CA LEU A 278 -1.28 11.42 10.77
C LEU A 278 -2.60 11.29 11.55
N GLY A 279 -3.58 10.59 10.99
CA GLY A 279 -4.85 10.32 11.67
C GLY A 279 -4.67 9.61 13.01
N ARG A 280 -3.83 8.57 13.05
CA ARG A 280 -3.53 7.81 14.28
C ARG A 280 -2.73 8.63 15.31
N ALA A 281 -1.77 9.44 14.86
CA ALA A 281 -1.01 10.34 15.74
C ALA A 281 -1.96 11.35 16.41
N LEU A 282 -2.87 11.95 15.63
CA LEU A 282 -3.91 12.84 16.13
C LEU A 282 -4.85 12.17 17.13
N ASP A 283 -5.23 10.92 16.91
CA ASP A 283 -6.11 10.18 17.81
C ASP A 283 -5.46 9.91 19.17
N ARG A 284 -4.14 9.76 19.20
CA ARG A 284 -3.36 9.56 20.45
C ARG A 284 -2.90 10.85 21.13
N GLY A 285 -2.91 12.00 20.42
CA GLY A 285 -2.28 13.23 20.91
C GLY A 285 -0.76 13.09 21.03
N ASP A 286 -0.13 12.41 20.06
CA ASP A 286 1.28 12.02 20.12
C ASP A 286 2.22 13.22 20.19
N PRO A 287 3.20 13.26 21.12
CA PRO A 287 4.11 14.39 21.29
C PRO A 287 5.04 14.63 20.09
N THR A 288 5.35 13.58 19.30
CA THR A 288 6.21 13.66 18.11
C THR A 288 5.47 14.13 16.84
N MET A 289 4.21 14.52 16.98
CA MET A 289 3.37 14.98 15.87
C MET A 289 3.98 16.17 15.12
N GLY A 290 4.76 17.03 15.78
CA GLY A 290 5.48 18.14 15.15
C GLY A 290 6.51 17.68 14.13
N GLU A 291 7.23 16.60 14.41
CA GLU A 291 8.20 15.99 13.51
C GLU A 291 7.48 15.38 12.30
N LEU A 292 6.35 14.69 12.51
CA LEU A 292 5.53 14.17 11.43
C LEU A 292 5.00 15.27 10.50
N PHE A 293 4.52 16.39 11.05
CA PHE A 293 4.11 17.54 10.24
C PHE A 293 5.26 18.10 9.40
N THR A 294 6.45 18.23 10.01
CA THR A 294 7.65 18.70 9.33
C THR A 294 8.04 17.77 8.18
N ALA A 295 8.10 16.47 8.44
CA ALA A 295 8.47 15.48 7.42
C ALA A 295 7.47 15.44 6.25
N ILE A 296 6.17 15.57 6.52
CA ILE A 296 5.16 15.67 5.46
C ILE A 296 5.31 16.98 4.67
N ALA A 297 5.60 18.10 5.34
CA ALA A 297 5.85 19.37 4.66
C ALA A 297 7.07 19.29 3.73
N ASP A 298 8.15 18.67 4.20
CA ASP A 298 9.37 18.45 3.39
C ASP A 298 9.08 17.61 2.14
N PHE A 299 8.26 16.57 2.26
CA PHE A 299 7.80 15.79 1.11
C PHE A 299 6.98 16.63 0.12
N ILE A 300 6.05 17.47 0.61
CA ILE A 300 5.23 18.35 -0.23
C ILE A 300 6.09 19.37 -0.97
N ASP A 301 7.06 19.99 -0.26
CA ASP A 301 7.98 20.98 -0.84
C ASP A 301 8.91 20.37 -1.91
N ALA A 302 9.28 19.08 -1.74
CA ALA A 302 10.14 18.35 -2.66
C ALA A 302 9.39 17.73 -3.86
N ALA A 303 8.07 17.65 -3.81
CA ALA A 303 7.28 17.06 -4.89
C ALA A 303 7.35 17.91 -6.18
N PRO A 304 7.44 17.30 -7.38
CA PRO A 304 7.47 18.01 -8.64
C PRO A 304 6.28 18.97 -8.81
N ALA A 305 6.54 20.14 -9.39
CA ALA A 305 5.55 21.20 -9.56
C ALA A 305 4.26 20.69 -10.25
N GLY A 306 3.13 20.99 -9.67
CA GLY A 306 1.80 20.64 -10.17
C GLY A 306 1.39 19.17 -9.97
N LEU A 307 2.29 18.27 -9.54
CA LEU A 307 1.99 16.85 -9.39
C LEU A 307 0.97 16.58 -8.28
N LEU A 308 1.02 17.35 -7.19
CA LEU A 308 0.02 17.29 -6.10
C LEU A 308 -1.37 17.70 -6.58
N ALA A 309 -1.44 18.71 -7.46
CA ALA A 309 -2.71 19.14 -8.05
C ALA A 309 -3.28 18.08 -9.01
N ASP A 310 -2.42 17.37 -9.74
CA ASP A 310 -2.87 16.26 -10.60
C ASP A 310 -3.34 15.07 -9.75
N ALA A 311 -2.64 14.74 -8.67
CA ALA A 311 -3.05 13.72 -7.72
C ALA A 311 -4.48 13.95 -7.21
N SER A 312 -4.83 15.19 -6.89
CA SER A 312 -6.16 15.55 -6.41
C SER A 312 -7.27 15.39 -7.45
N ARG A 313 -6.93 15.46 -8.74
CA ARG A 313 -7.89 15.28 -9.85
C ARG A 313 -8.23 13.83 -10.13
N LEU A 314 -7.35 12.90 -9.75
CA LEU A 314 -7.58 11.47 -9.93
C LEU A 314 -8.60 10.89 -8.94
N ASP A 315 -8.90 11.60 -7.87
CA ASP A 315 -9.80 11.14 -6.83
C ASP A 315 -11.22 11.66 -7.02
N ALA A 316 -12.16 10.77 -7.31
CA ALA A 316 -13.59 11.10 -7.36
C ALA A 316 -14.17 11.60 -6.02
N ASP A 317 -13.52 11.26 -4.90
CA ASP A 317 -13.92 11.67 -3.55
C ASP A 317 -13.35 13.04 -3.12
N GLY A 318 -12.56 13.68 -3.98
CA GLY A 318 -11.99 15.00 -3.78
C GLY A 318 -10.52 14.97 -3.35
N ASP A 319 -9.99 16.13 -3.07
CA ASP A 319 -8.59 16.41 -2.82
C ASP A 319 -8.01 15.68 -1.61
N SER A 320 -7.11 14.71 -1.84
CA SER A 320 -6.45 13.93 -0.79
C SER A 320 -5.56 14.81 0.10
N LEU A 321 -4.88 15.81 -0.46
CA LEU A 321 -4.03 16.72 0.32
C LEU A 321 -4.88 17.53 1.30
N ALA A 322 -6.01 18.08 0.85
CA ALA A 322 -6.92 18.80 1.73
C ALA A 322 -7.57 17.88 2.77
N ARG A 323 -8.10 16.74 2.32
CA ARG A 323 -8.94 15.86 3.14
C ARG A 323 -8.14 15.04 4.14
N ASP A 324 -6.99 14.51 3.74
CA ASP A 324 -6.27 13.50 4.53
C ASP A 324 -5.07 14.10 5.28
N ILE A 325 -4.55 15.24 4.82
CA ILE A 325 -3.37 15.91 5.41
C ILE A 325 -3.74 17.21 6.12
N VAL A 326 -4.38 18.16 5.44
CA VAL A 326 -4.58 19.50 5.99
C VAL A 326 -5.76 19.58 6.96
N ALA A 327 -6.90 19.00 6.61
CA ALA A 327 -8.12 19.11 7.41
C ALA A 327 -8.12 18.34 8.74
N PRO A 328 -7.54 17.11 8.87
CA PRO A 328 -7.62 16.35 10.10
C PRO A 328 -7.03 17.04 11.34
N PRO A 329 -5.85 17.70 11.29
CA PRO A 329 -5.33 18.46 12.44
C PRO A 329 -6.21 19.63 12.84
N LEU A 330 -6.77 20.36 11.86
CA LEU A 330 -7.67 21.47 12.11
C LEU A 330 -8.94 21.03 12.87
N MET A 331 -9.51 19.90 12.46
CA MET A 331 -10.71 19.37 13.10
C MET A 331 -10.46 18.84 14.52
N ARG A 332 -9.25 18.39 14.80
CA ARG A 332 -8.81 17.87 16.09
C ARG A 332 -7.80 18.79 16.77
N TRP A 333 -7.89 20.10 16.56
CA TRP A 333 -6.91 21.09 17.03
C TRP A 333 -6.60 21.00 18.52
N HIS A 334 -7.58 20.63 19.33
CA HIS A 334 -7.41 20.41 20.78
C HIS A 334 -6.47 19.23 21.09
N ARG A 335 -6.21 18.34 20.13
CA ARG A 335 -5.27 17.22 20.24
C ARG A 335 -3.90 17.53 19.65
N VAL A 336 -3.74 18.68 18.97
CA VAL A 336 -2.45 19.12 18.44
C VAL A 336 -1.65 19.76 19.58
N PRO A 337 -0.54 19.16 20.02
CA PRO A 337 0.31 19.74 21.07
C PRO A 337 0.79 21.13 20.68
N GLU A 338 0.92 22.04 21.68
CA GLU A 338 1.34 23.43 21.42
C GLU A 338 2.64 23.52 20.59
N PRO A 339 3.70 22.76 20.90
CA PRO A 339 4.93 22.80 20.11
C PRO A 339 4.73 22.37 18.64
N ALA A 340 3.79 21.46 18.36
CA ALA A 340 3.51 20.95 17.02
C ALA A 340 2.72 21.94 16.15
N ARG A 341 2.10 22.97 16.72
CA ARG A 341 1.28 23.94 15.97
C ARG A 341 2.07 24.79 15.00
N ALA A 342 3.32 25.11 15.31
CA ALA A 342 4.21 25.82 14.40
C ALA A 342 4.55 24.95 13.17
N ALA A 343 4.88 23.68 13.37
CA ALA A 343 5.15 22.72 12.31
C ALA A 343 3.90 22.48 11.43
N TYR A 344 2.71 22.43 12.04
CA TYR A 344 1.47 22.34 11.26
C TYR A 344 1.25 23.57 10.36
N ARG A 345 1.56 24.80 10.81
CA ARG A 345 1.45 25.99 9.96
C ARG A 345 2.36 25.91 8.75
N ARG A 346 3.59 25.40 8.94
CA ARG A 346 4.52 25.13 7.83
C ARG A 346 3.93 24.12 6.85
N LEU A 347 3.40 23.00 7.34
CA LEU A 347 2.72 22.00 6.52
C LEU A 347 1.57 22.60 5.71
N ALA A 348 0.72 23.38 6.34
CA ALA A 348 -0.40 24.04 5.69
C ALA A 348 0.05 25.05 4.62
N ALA A 349 1.12 25.81 4.89
CA ALA A 349 1.71 26.74 3.93
C ALA A 349 2.30 26.01 2.72
N ALA A 350 3.05 24.93 2.92
CA ALA A 350 3.59 24.07 1.87
C ALA A 350 2.47 23.49 0.99
N ALA A 351 1.39 22.99 1.60
CA ALA A 351 0.23 22.46 0.88
C ALA A 351 -0.46 23.53 0.00
N VAL A 352 -0.63 24.74 0.51
CA VAL A 352 -1.21 25.86 -0.26
C VAL A 352 -0.29 26.33 -1.39
N ALA A 353 1.02 26.36 -1.15
CA ALA A 353 2.01 26.72 -2.17
C ALA A 353 2.04 25.69 -3.32
N ALA A 354 2.00 24.41 -2.99
CA ALA A 354 1.98 23.31 -3.96
C ALA A 354 0.65 23.22 -4.73
N GLN A 355 -0.46 23.65 -4.12
CA GLN A 355 -1.79 23.62 -4.70
C GLN A 355 -2.57 24.88 -4.30
N PRO A 356 -2.41 26.00 -5.04
CA PRO A 356 -3.08 27.27 -4.73
C PRO A 356 -4.63 27.18 -4.69
N ASP A 357 -5.19 26.24 -5.45
CA ASP A 357 -6.63 26.00 -5.48
C ASP A 357 -7.14 25.12 -4.31
N LEU A 358 -6.26 24.63 -3.43
CA LEU A 358 -6.61 23.81 -2.27
C LEU A 358 -7.76 24.46 -1.45
N ILE A 359 -7.72 25.78 -1.30
CA ILE A 359 -8.74 26.54 -0.59
C ILE A 359 -10.09 26.57 -1.33
N ARG A 360 -10.10 26.34 -2.65
CA ARG A 360 -11.30 26.35 -3.48
C ARG A 360 -12.04 25.01 -3.49
N HIS A 361 -11.36 23.92 -3.12
CA HIS A 361 -11.90 22.55 -3.18
C HIS A 361 -12.80 22.16 -1.99
N GLY A 362 -13.08 23.07 -1.05
CA GLY A 362 -14.15 22.87 -0.05
C GLY A 362 -15.50 22.61 -0.71
N ARG A 363 -16.26 21.61 -0.22
CA ARG A 363 -17.53 21.15 -0.81
C ARG A 363 -18.61 22.23 -0.87
N ASN A 364 -18.51 23.25 0.01
CA ASN A 364 -19.43 24.38 0.05
C ASN A 364 -18.69 25.67 0.41
N ARG A 365 -19.39 26.82 0.35
CA ARG A 365 -18.82 28.13 0.70
C ARG A 365 -18.29 28.18 2.15
N LEU A 366 -18.92 27.43 3.06
CA LEU A 366 -18.58 27.41 4.47
C LEU A 366 -17.25 26.65 4.71
N ASP A 367 -17.06 25.51 4.04
CA ASP A 367 -15.80 24.75 4.11
C ASP A 367 -14.62 25.54 3.58
N ARG A 368 -14.81 26.25 2.44
CA ARG A 368 -13.78 27.12 1.84
C ARG A 368 -13.40 28.27 2.75
N TRP A 369 -14.40 28.90 3.36
CA TRP A 369 -14.17 29.97 4.32
C TRP A 369 -13.47 29.44 5.58
N ALA A 370 -13.92 28.33 6.13
CA ALA A 370 -13.36 27.72 7.33
C ALA A 370 -11.91 27.28 7.13
N LEU A 371 -11.58 26.67 5.99
CA LEU A 371 -10.19 26.33 5.63
C LEU A 371 -9.34 27.59 5.50
N ARG A 372 -9.85 28.65 4.85
CA ARG A 372 -9.16 29.94 4.74
C ARG A 372 -8.80 30.53 6.08
N VAL A 373 -9.78 30.64 6.99
CA VAL A 373 -9.58 31.20 8.33
C VAL A 373 -8.65 30.31 9.16
N ALA A 374 -8.81 28.99 9.09
CA ALA A 374 -7.98 28.05 9.83
C ALA A 374 -6.51 28.07 9.39
N LEU A 375 -6.23 28.33 8.11
CA LEU A 375 -4.87 28.42 7.58
C LEU A 375 -4.19 29.77 7.92
N TRP A 376 -4.96 30.87 8.00
CA TRP A 376 -4.40 32.23 8.15
C TRP A 376 -4.50 32.79 9.57
N GLU A 377 -5.45 32.36 10.40
CA GLU A 377 -5.72 32.91 11.73
C GLU A 377 -5.67 31.82 12.81
N SER A 378 -4.51 31.48 13.33
CA SER A 378 -4.40 30.52 14.43
C SER A 378 -4.61 31.17 15.80
N GLY A 379 -5.80 31.01 16.39
CA GLY A 379 -6.06 31.28 17.83
C GLY A 379 -7.19 32.25 18.15
N GLY A 380 -7.73 33.02 17.23
CA GLY A 380 -8.81 33.99 17.48
C GLY A 380 -10.22 33.37 17.46
N LEU A 381 -11.25 34.19 17.79
CA LEU A 381 -12.65 33.76 17.74
C LEU A 381 -13.07 33.25 16.37
N ARG A 382 -12.58 33.85 15.26
CA ARG A 382 -12.84 33.45 13.90
C ARG A 382 -12.30 32.05 13.61
N PHE A 383 -11.10 31.73 14.10
CA PHE A 383 -10.51 30.39 14.01
C PHE A 383 -11.38 29.34 14.73
N ARG A 384 -11.88 29.64 15.93
CA ARG A 384 -12.78 28.74 16.69
C ARG A 384 -14.11 28.52 15.96
N ILE A 385 -14.68 29.54 15.35
CA ILE A 385 -15.90 29.46 14.55
C ILE A 385 -15.65 28.63 13.26
N ALA A 386 -14.50 28.85 12.60
CA ALA A 386 -14.11 28.09 11.41
C ALA A 386 -13.93 26.59 11.70
N LEU A 387 -13.31 26.24 12.82
CA LEU A 387 -13.20 24.85 13.28
C LEU A 387 -14.57 24.23 13.59
N ALA A 388 -15.48 24.98 14.21
CA ALA A 388 -16.84 24.50 14.46
C ALA A 388 -17.62 24.27 13.17
N ALA A 389 -17.49 25.16 12.18
CA ALA A 389 -18.11 25.04 10.88
C ALA A 389 -17.61 23.80 10.10
N LEU A 390 -16.31 23.52 10.10
CA LEU A 390 -15.73 22.32 9.50
C LEU A 390 -16.27 21.03 10.14
N ARG A 391 -16.44 21.01 11.45
CA ARG A 391 -17.02 19.86 12.17
C ARG A 391 -18.46 19.60 11.77
N VAL A 392 -19.29 20.66 11.70
CA VAL A 392 -20.71 20.53 11.29
C VAL A 392 -20.85 20.06 9.86
N SER A 393 -20.08 20.62 8.92
CA SER A 393 -20.12 20.25 7.52
C SER A 393 -19.78 18.77 7.29
N ARG A 394 -18.83 18.22 8.04
CA ARG A 394 -18.50 16.77 7.95
C ARG A 394 -19.54 15.88 8.60
N ALA A 395 -20.13 16.29 9.72
CA ALA A 395 -21.20 15.51 10.35
C ALA A 395 -22.40 15.34 9.39
N THR A 396 -22.78 16.41 8.69
CA THR A 396 -23.85 16.35 7.68
C THR A 396 -23.48 15.50 6.47
N SER A 397 -22.22 15.50 6.05
CA SER A 397 -21.71 14.64 4.95
C SER A 397 -21.68 13.15 5.32
N LEU A 398 -21.36 12.80 6.56
CA LEU A 398 -21.41 11.42 7.05
C LEU A 398 -22.85 10.90 7.13
N LEU A 399 -23.78 11.74 7.58
CA LEU A 399 -25.20 11.41 7.61
C LEU A 399 -25.77 11.20 6.19
N SER A 400 -25.41 12.04 5.21
CA SER A 400 -25.86 11.90 3.83
C SER A 400 -25.30 10.61 3.17
N ARG A 401 -24.09 10.19 3.49
CA ARG A 401 -23.51 8.91 3.02
C ARG A 401 -24.19 7.70 3.70
N GLY A 402 -24.52 7.79 4.98
CA GLY A 402 -25.29 6.75 5.70
C GLY A 402 -26.66 6.51 5.07
N PHE A 403 -27.37 7.57 4.72
CA PHE A 403 -28.68 7.48 4.04
C PHE A 403 -28.58 6.99 2.58
N GLY A 404 -27.52 7.32 1.86
CA GLY A 404 -27.27 6.79 0.49
C GLY A 404 -26.99 5.29 0.48
N GLY A 405 -26.27 4.78 1.49
CA GLY A 405 -26.03 3.34 1.69
C GLY A 405 -27.31 2.57 2.04
N LEU A 406 -28.20 3.18 2.82
CA LEU A 406 -29.49 2.57 3.18
C LEU A 406 -30.44 2.48 1.97
N ARG A 407 -30.48 3.49 1.09
CA ARG A 407 -31.31 3.47 -0.14
C ARG A 407 -30.86 2.39 -1.14
N ARG A 408 -29.58 2.01 -1.18
CA ARG A 408 -29.11 0.90 -2.04
C ARG A 408 -29.47 -0.50 -1.49
N ARG A 409 -29.78 -0.64 -0.19
CA ARG A 409 -30.20 -1.91 0.42
C ARG A 409 -31.69 -2.20 0.28
N ILE A 410 -32.53 -1.22 -0.10
CA ILE A 410 -33.96 -1.35 -0.25
C ILE A 410 -34.32 -1.26 -1.76
N ARG A 411 -33.74 -2.11 -2.61
CA ARG A 411 -34.33 -2.44 -3.90
C ARG A 411 -34.95 -3.83 -3.76
N PRO A 412 -36.27 -3.99 -3.99
CA PRO A 412 -36.90 -5.30 -3.95
C PRO A 412 -36.33 -6.16 -5.07
N ARG A 413 -35.98 -7.41 -4.75
CA ARG A 413 -35.75 -8.45 -5.73
C ARG A 413 -37.07 -8.68 -6.47
N THR A 414 -37.20 -8.20 -7.68
CA THR A 414 -38.23 -8.70 -8.60
C THR A 414 -37.81 -10.10 -9.04
N ARG A 415 -38.65 -11.07 -8.66
CA ARG A 415 -38.64 -12.42 -9.21
C ARG A 415 -39.07 -12.36 -10.68
N SER A 416 -38.32 -12.90 -11.57
CA SER A 416 -38.76 -13.69 -12.73
C SER A 416 -37.54 -14.47 -13.25
#